data_6e973929df714d9a034fb6b595cdf606
#
_entry.id   6e973929df714d9a034fb6b595cdf606
#
_cell.length_a   1.000
_cell.length_b   1.000
_cell.length_c   1.000
_cell.angle_alpha   90.00
_cell.angle_beta   90.00
_cell.angle_gamma   90.00
#
_symmetry.space_group_name_H-M   'P 1'
#
loop_
_entity.id
_entity.type
_entity.pdbx_description
1 polymer ?
#
loop_
_entity_poly.entity_id
_entity_poly.type
_entity_poly.pdbx_seq_one_letter_code
_entity_poly.pdbx_strand_id
1 'polypeptide(L)'
;MTHLVPLYRFLGSHLPWSLPRLKFLSLFLIARIRCRTVNWVELSNGFNPHANSRSSYRRIQRFFAKFEFGALSIACLLFSMIADPGGTYTVVIDRTTWRFGQTALNLLCLGIVYQGVTIPLFTDVLDKKGNSNTNERKKRFQLLVDFTGVDGMEAFVADR
;
A
#
# COMPACT_ATOMS: atom_id res chain seq x y z
N MET A 1 3.96 -18.70 15.82
CA MET A 1 2.87 -18.60 14.82
C MET A 1 1.59 -17.92 15.35
N THR A 2 1.61 -17.38 16.54
CA THR A 2 0.45 -16.83 17.28
C THR A 2 -0.25 -15.66 16.57
N HIS A 3 0.46 -14.86 15.77
CA HIS A 3 -0.09 -13.66 15.11
C HIS A 3 -0.65 -13.90 13.69
N LEU A 4 -0.44 -15.04 13.11
CA LEU A 4 -0.84 -15.30 11.71
C LEU A 4 -2.36 -15.39 11.56
N VAL A 5 -3.01 -16.12 12.47
CA VAL A 5 -4.47 -16.35 12.41
C VAL A 5 -5.25 -15.06 12.62
N PRO A 6 -4.98 -14.25 13.64
CA PRO A 6 -5.64 -12.95 13.80
C PRO A 6 -5.43 -12.04 12.60
N LEU A 7 -4.21 -11.98 12.05
CA LEU A 7 -3.89 -11.07 10.93
C LEU A 7 -4.63 -11.46 9.64
N TYR A 8 -4.65 -12.73 9.23
CA TYR A 8 -5.37 -13.07 8.01
C TYR A 8 -6.90 -13.01 8.17
N ARG A 9 -7.43 -13.17 9.38
CA ARG A 9 -8.86 -12.93 9.67
C ARG A 9 -9.19 -11.45 9.54
N PHE A 10 -8.39 -10.59 10.16
CA PHE A 10 -8.53 -9.14 10.03
C PHE A 10 -8.42 -8.69 8.56
N LEU A 11 -7.43 -9.14 7.81
CA LEU A 11 -7.32 -8.83 6.39
C LEU A 11 -8.53 -9.35 5.60
N GLY A 12 -9.06 -10.51 5.97
CA GLY A 12 -10.21 -11.13 5.30
C GLY A 12 -11.53 -10.41 5.55
N SER A 13 -11.67 -9.65 6.63
CA SER A 13 -12.86 -8.79 6.85
C SER A 13 -12.85 -7.52 6.00
N HIS A 14 -11.69 -7.15 5.42
CA HIS A 14 -11.54 -5.92 4.63
C HIS A 14 -11.22 -6.17 3.15
N LEU A 15 -10.57 -7.31 2.86
CA LEU A 15 -10.11 -7.63 1.51
C LEU A 15 -10.91 -8.82 0.94
N PRO A 16 -11.55 -8.68 -0.24
CA PRO A 16 -12.33 -9.75 -0.87
C PRO A 16 -11.40 -10.77 -1.57
N TRP A 17 -10.38 -11.25 -0.86
CA TRP A 17 -9.37 -12.15 -1.39
C TRP A 17 -9.53 -13.56 -0.89
N SER A 18 -9.10 -14.53 -1.69
CA SER A 18 -9.11 -15.94 -1.28
C SER A 18 -8.21 -16.20 -0.07
N LEU A 19 -8.60 -17.13 0.79
CA LEU A 19 -7.87 -17.49 2.00
C LEU A 19 -6.37 -17.79 1.78
N PRO A 20 -5.93 -18.50 0.69
CA PRO A 20 -4.51 -18.68 0.42
C PRO A 20 -3.75 -17.37 0.18
N ARG A 21 -4.38 -16.37 -0.45
CA ARG A 21 -3.79 -15.04 -0.68
C ARG A 21 -3.66 -14.25 0.63
N LEU A 22 -4.71 -14.27 1.45
CA LEU A 22 -4.70 -13.63 2.78
C LEU A 22 -3.63 -14.23 3.68
N LYS A 23 -3.53 -15.56 3.74
CA LYS A 23 -2.48 -16.28 4.49
C LYS A 23 -1.09 -15.93 3.99
N PHE A 24 -0.91 -15.86 2.66
CA PHE A 24 0.37 -15.47 2.07
C PHE A 24 0.73 -14.03 2.45
N LEU A 25 -0.18 -13.07 2.25
CA LEU A 25 0.06 -11.66 2.61
C LEU A 25 0.39 -11.51 4.09
N SER A 26 -0.32 -12.21 4.97
CA SER A 26 -0.05 -12.17 6.41
C SER A 26 1.34 -12.70 6.76
N LEU A 27 1.76 -13.81 6.15
CA LEU A 27 3.13 -14.32 6.31
C LEU A 27 4.18 -13.30 5.80
N PHE A 28 3.91 -12.69 4.65
CA PHE A 28 4.80 -11.69 4.06
C PHE A 28 4.93 -10.46 4.96
N LEU A 29 3.84 -9.93 5.48
CA LEU A 29 3.84 -8.79 6.38
C LEU A 29 4.58 -9.09 7.70
N ILE A 30 4.35 -10.26 8.29
CA ILE A 30 5.06 -10.70 9.51
C ILE A 30 6.56 -10.83 9.24
N ALA A 31 6.95 -11.45 8.12
CA ALA A 31 8.35 -11.57 7.74
C ALA A 31 8.98 -10.18 7.51
N ARG A 32 8.26 -9.28 6.85
CA ARG A 32 8.69 -7.89 6.60
C ARG A 32 8.97 -7.12 7.90
N ILE A 33 8.08 -7.24 8.89
CA ILE A 33 8.23 -6.60 10.19
C ILE A 33 9.44 -7.19 10.95
N ARG A 34 9.59 -8.52 10.93
CA ARG A 34 10.68 -9.21 11.64
C ARG A 34 12.05 -8.95 11.03
N CYS A 35 12.15 -9.06 9.70
CA CYS A 35 13.42 -8.90 8.99
C CYS A 35 13.80 -7.43 8.75
N ARG A 36 12.87 -6.50 8.89
CA ARG A 36 13.04 -5.05 8.67
C ARG A 36 13.68 -4.72 7.31
N THR A 37 13.41 -5.51 6.29
CA THR A 37 13.97 -5.38 4.94
C THR A 37 12.88 -5.49 3.88
N VAL A 38 13.11 -4.91 2.70
CA VAL A 38 12.30 -5.11 1.48
C VAL A 38 12.99 -6.07 0.49
N ASN A 39 14.21 -6.50 0.80
CA ASN A 39 14.96 -7.44 -0.03
C ASN A 39 14.31 -8.83 0.03
N TRP A 40 13.82 -9.31 -1.09
CA TRP A 40 13.09 -10.59 -1.16
C TRP A 40 13.96 -11.81 -0.85
N VAL A 41 15.27 -11.73 -1.07
CA VAL A 41 16.21 -12.81 -0.70
C VAL A 41 16.24 -12.94 0.82
N GLU A 42 16.44 -11.82 1.52
CA GLU A 42 16.46 -11.78 2.98
C GLU A 42 15.11 -12.17 3.58
N LEU A 43 13.99 -11.63 3.03
CA LEU A 43 12.65 -12.00 3.43
C LEU A 43 12.37 -13.50 3.28
N SER A 44 12.91 -14.13 2.21
CA SER A 44 12.70 -15.54 1.97
C SER A 44 13.26 -16.44 3.07
N ASN A 45 14.32 -16.01 3.75
CA ASN A 45 14.92 -16.71 4.88
C ASN A 45 14.06 -16.65 6.15
N GLY A 46 13.37 -15.52 6.36
CA GLY A 46 12.46 -15.31 7.51
C GLY A 46 11.01 -15.69 7.25
N PHE A 47 10.65 -16.08 6.03
CA PHE A 47 9.26 -16.28 5.62
C PHE A 47 8.62 -17.52 6.22
N ASN A 48 9.33 -18.64 6.21
CA ASN A 48 8.90 -19.88 6.82
C ASN A 48 10.12 -20.69 7.27
N PRO A 49 10.35 -20.88 8.57
CA PRO A 49 11.53 -21.59 9.08
C PRO A 49 11.57 -23.08 8.66
N HIS A 50 10.44 -23.66 8.26
CA HIS A 50 10.34 -25.04 7.81
C HIS A 50 10.38 -25.21 6.29
N ALA A 51 10.46 -24.12 5.51
CA ALA A 51 10.52 -24.18 4.05
C ALA A 51 11.88 -23.72 3.54
N ASN A 52 12.32 -24.34 2.42
CA ASN A 52 13.52 -23.89 1.73
C ASN A 52 13.37 -22.43 1.27
N SER A 53 14.35 -21.60 1.56
CA SER A 53 14.36 -20.18 1.22
C SER A 53 14.16 -19.92 -0.29
N ARG A 54 14.75 -20.76 -1.14
CA ARG A 54 14.54 -20.69 -2.62
C ARG A 54 13.07 -20.89 -3.00
N SER A 55 12.36 -21.80 -2.31
CA SER A 55 10.92 -22.02 -2.52
C SER A 55 10.11 -20.82 -2.06
N SER A 56 10.45 -20.27 -0.89
CA SER A 56 9.83 -19.07 -0.34
C SER A 56 10.04 -17.85 -1.27
N TYR A 57 11.25 -17.65 -1.79
CA TYR A 57 11.56 -16.61 -2.75
C TYR A 57 10.71 -16.70 -4.03
N ARG A 58 10.64 -17.88 -4.64
CA ARG A 58 9.79 -18.11 -5.83
C ARG A 58 8.31 -17.88 -5.55
N ARG A 59 7.85 -18.16 -4.32
CA ARG A 59 6.47 -17.92 -3.92
C ARG A 59 6.19 -16.42 -3.81
N ILE A 60 7.12 -15.63 -3.26
CA ILE A 60 7.06 -14.17 -3.23
C ILE A 60 6.99 -13.61 -4.66
N GLN A 61 7.92 -14.01 -5.52
CA GLN A 61 7.94 -13.58 -6.92
C GLN A 61 6.60 -13.85 -7.63
N ARG A 62 6.08 -15.08 -7.53
CA ARG A 62 4.83 -15.46 -8.20
C ARG A 62 3.62 -14.68 -7.67
N PHE A 63 3.60 -14.38 -6.39
CA PHE A 63 2.52 -13.60 -5.81
C PHE A 63 2.51 -12.18 -6.39
N PHE A 64 3.63 -11.47 -6.34
CA PHE A 64 3.69 -10.09 -6.85
C PHE A 64 3.63 -9.97 -8.38
N ALA A 65 4.06 -11.00 -9.12
CA ALA A 65 4.00 -10.99 -10.58
C ALA A 65 2.62 -11.32 -11.16
N LYS A 66 1.79 -12.05 -10.41
CA LYS A 66 0.51 -12.59 -10.93
C LYS A 66 -0.72 -12.09 -10.20
N PHE A 67 -0.54 -11.42 -9.08
CA PHE A 67 -1.67 -10.96 -8.27
C PHE A 67 -1.85 -9.46 -8.42
N GLU A 68 -3.01 -9.09 -8.96
CA GLU A 68 -3.43 -7.70 -9.01
C GLU A 68 -4.01 -7.30 -7.66
N PHE A 69 -3.36 -6.34 -7.05
CA PHE A 69 -3.86 -5.68 -5.85
C PHE A 69 -4.94 -4.69 -6.27
N GLY A 70 -6.17 -4.90 -5.88
CA GLY A 70 -7.22 -3.88 -6.05
C GLY A 70 -6.84 -2.62 -5.27
N ALA A 71 -6.38 -1.59 -5.96
CA ALA A 71 -5.89 -0.35 -5.31
C ALA A 71 -6.94 0.23 -4.36
N LEU A 72 -8.21 0.23 -4.76
CA LEU A 72 -9.31 0.70 -3.92
C LEU A 72 -9.46 -0.14 -2.65
N SER A 73 -9.41 -1.47 -2.73
CA SER A 73 -9.53 -2.34 -1.56
C SER A 73 -8.41 -2.10 -0.54
N ILE A 74 -7.19 -1.84 -1.01
CA ILE A 74 -6.07 -1.50 -0.14
C ILE A 74 -6.25 -0.11 0.46
N ALA A 75 -6.70 0.87 -0.32
CA ALA A 75 -6.98 2.21 0.18
C ALA A 75 -8.07 2.18 1.26
N CYS A 76 -9.17 1.43 1.04
CA CYS A 76 -10.22 1.20 2.03
C CYS A 76 -9.68 0.61 3.32
N LEU A 77 -8.86 -0.45 3.22
CA LEU A 77 -8.24 -1.07 4.38
C LEU A 77 -7.38 -0.07 5.15
N LEU A 78 -6.47 0.63 4.47
CA LEU A 78 -5.58 1.60 5.12
C LEU A 78 -6.39 2.73 5.77
N PHE A 79 -7.36 3.29 5.05
CA PHE A 79 -8.21 4.35 5.58
C PHE A 79 -8.97 3.91 6.83
N SER A 80 -9.57 2.71 6.82
CA SER A 80 -10.29 2.17 7.98
C SER A 80 -9.42 1.94 9.22
N MET A 81 -8.10 1.81 9.03
CA MET A 81 -7.14 1.63 10.13
C MET A 81 -6.68 2.94 10.77
N ILE A 82 -6.78 4.07 10.04
CA ILE A 82 -6.16 5.34 10.44
C ILE A 82 -7.16 6.48 10.60
N ALA A 83 -8.32 6.42 9.92
CA ALA A 83 -9.36 7.43 10.06
C ALA A 83 -10.25 7.12 11.27
N ASP A 84 -10.38 8.09 12.16
CA ASP A 84 -11.35 8.01 13.25
C ASP A 84 -12.76 8.17 12.68
N PRO A 85 -13.72 7.32 13.07
CA PRO A 85 -15.11 7.50 12.68
C PRO A 85 -15.65 8.88 13.12
N GLY A 86 -16.05 9.71 12.15
CA GLY A 86 -16.52 11.08 12.41
C GLY A 86 -15.42 12.10 12.71
N GLY A 87 -14.15 11.71 12.64
CA GLY A 87 -13.01 12.61 12.75
C GLY A 87 -12.67 13.33 11.44
N THR A 88 -11.83 14.36 11.54
CA THR A 88 -11.31 15.08 10.37
C THR A 88 -9.95 14.54 9.94
N TYR A 89 -9.63 14.70 8.65
CA TYR A 89 -8.36 14.29 8.08
C TYR A 89 -7.84 15.26 7.02
N THR A 90 -6.53 15.39 6.95
CA THR A 90 -5.85 16.19 5.92
C THR A 90 -5.40 15.28 4.79
N VAL A 91 -5.76 15.66 3.56
CA VAL A 91 -5.34 14.97 2.33
C VAL A 91 -4.10 15.62 1.78
N VAL A 92 -3.15 14.81 1.38
CA VAL A 92 -1.91 15.25 0.73
C VAL A 92 -1.79 14.59 -0.64
N ILE A 93 -1.52 15.40 -1.67
CA ILE A 93 -1.09 14.90 -2.96
C ILE A 93 0.33 15.39 -3.23
N ASP A 94 1.23 14.47 -3.43
CA ASP A 94 2.64 14.75 -3.63
C ASP A 94 3.20 13.94 -4.79
N ARG A 95 4.24 14.48 -5.39
CA ARG A 95 4.98 13.82 -6.43
C ARG A 95 6.42 13.60 -6.00
N THR A 96 6.84 12.36 -6.06
CA THR A 96 8.23 11.99 -5.77
C THR A 96 8.88 11.28 -6.95
N THR A 97 10.18 11.40 -7.08
CA THR A 97 10.96 10.70 -8.11
C THR A 97 11.95 9.77 -7.45
N TRP A 98 11.79 8.49 -7.71
CA TRP A 98 12.73 7.47 -7.25
C TRP A 98 13.66 7.06 -8.38
N ARG A 99 14.93 6.86 -8.07
CA ARG A 99 15.92 6.39 -9.04
C ARG A 99 16.38 4.99 -8.69
N PHE A 100 16.23 4.08 -9.67
CA PHE A 100 16.77 2.71 -9.61
C PHE A 100 17.82 2.56 -10.71
N GLY A 101 19.08 2.74 -10.36
CA GLY A 101 20.15 2.81 -11.35
C GLY A 101 19.92 3.96 -12.34
N GLN A 102 19.76 3.62 -13.62
CA GLN A 102 19.49 4.61 -14.68
C GLN A 102 17.99 4.89 -14.89
N THR A 103 17.09 4.13 -14.24
CA THR A 103 15.65 4.29 -14.40
C THR A 103 15.11 5.24 -13.35
N ALA A 104 14.43 6.28 -13.79
CA ALA A 104 13.68 7.21 -12.93
C ALA A 104 12.21 6.82 -12.91
N LEU A 105 11.65 6.55 -11.73
CA LEU A 105 10.23 6.32 -11.51
C LEU A 105 9.62 7.59 -10.92
N ASN A 106 8.69 8.19 -11.65
CA ASN A 106 7.93 9.33 -11.17
C ASN A 106 6.64 8.80 -10.54
N LEU A 107 6.47 9.05 -9.26
CA LEU A 107 5.33 8.57 -8.49
C LEU A 107 4.43 9.75 -8.13
N LEU A 108 3.14 9.63 -8.37
CA LEU A 108 2.11 10.51 -7.83
C LEU A 108 1.44 9.79 -6.67
N CYS A 109 1.61 10.32 -5.47
CA CYS A 109 1.06 9.76 -4.24
C CYS A 109 -0.09 10.63 -3.74
N LEU A 110 -1.23 10.02 -3.44
CA LEU A 110 -2.33 10.63 -2.72
C LEU A 110 -2.48 9.89 -1.40
N GLY A 111 -2.43 10.62 -0.30
CA GLY A 111 -2.48 10.03 1.03
C GLY A 111 -3.20 10.92 2.03
N ILE A 112 -3.30 10.44 3.26
CA ILE A 112 -3.82 11.20 4.41
C ILE A 112 -2.76 11.31 5.49
N VAL A 113 -2.82 12.42 6.23
CA VAL A 113 -1.93 12.66 7.37
C VAL A 113 -2.45 11.91 8.59
N TYR A 114 -1.59 11.10 9.18
CA TYR A 114 -1.83 10.39 10.43
C TYR A 114 -0.63 10.53 11.34
N GLN A 115 -0.82 11.13 12.52
CA GLN A 115 0.24 11.35 13.51
C GLN A 115 1.51 12.03 12.94
N GLY A 116 1.32 13.02 12.06
CA GLY A 116 2.42 13.78 11.45
C GLY A 116 3.12 13.08 10.27
N VAL A 117 2.62 11.93 9.82
CA VAL A 117 3.14 11.18 8.68
C VAL A 117 2.05 11.01 7.62
N THR A 118 2.40 11.19 6.36
CA THR A 118 1.47 10.91 5.25
C THR A 118 1.46 9.42 4.95
N ILE A 119 0.29 8.79 5.09
CA ILE A 119 0.06 7.39 4.70
C ILE A 119 -0.50 7.38 3.28
N PRO A 120 0.23 6.82 2.30
CA PRO A 120 -0.23 6.77 0.91
C PRO A 120 -1.41 5.80 0.76
N LEU A 121 -2.51 6.28 0.21
CA LEU A 121 -3.68 5.47 -0.15
C LEU A 121 -3.63 5.03 -1.61
N PHE A 122 -3.22 5.94 -2.49
CA PHE A 122 -3.05 5.67 -3.92
C PHE A 122 -1.66 6.11 -4.37
N THR A 123 -1.04 5.31 -5.22
CA THR A 123 0.25 5.61 -5.83
C THR A 123 0.21 5.22 -7.30
N ASP A 124 0.51 6.17 -8.17
CA ASP A 124 0.63 5.95 -9.62
C ASP A 124 2.06 6.13 -10.07
N VAL A 125 2.48 5.27 -10.98
CA VAL A 125 3.71 5.48 -11.75
C VAL A 125 3.38 6.32 -12.97
N LEU A 126 4.02 7.47 -13.10
CA LEU A 126 3.85 8.36 -14.24
C LEU A 126 4.93 8.10 -15.28
N ASP A 127 4.52 7.86 -16.53
CA ASP A 127 5.45 7.52 -17.64
C ASP A 127 6.27 8.70 -18.14
N LYS A 128 5.97 9.92 -17.67
CA LYS A 128 6.60 11.15 -18.17
C LYS A 128 7.50 11.83 -17.15
N LYS A 129 8.54 12.45 -17.65
CA LYS A 129 9.34 13.44 -16.91
C LYS A 129 8.56 14.76 -16.87
N GLY A 130 8.56 15.42 -15.72
CA GLY A 130 7.90 16.72 -15.56
C GLY A 130 6.73 16.66 -14.56
N ASN A 131 6.02 17.76 -14.35
CA ASN A 131 4.93 17.82 -13.36
C ASN A 131 3.74 16.96 -13.78
N SER A 132 3.06 16.35 -12.80
CA SER A 132 1.76 15.72 -13.02
C SER A 132 0.80 16.77 -13.58
N ASN A 133 0.02 16.43 -14.60
CA ASN A 133 -0.96 17.38 -15.12
C ASN A 133 -2.17 17.47 -14.16
N THR A 134 -2.90 18.56 -14.29
CA THR A 134 -4.09 18.82 -13.45
C THR A 134 -5.13 17.69 -13.56
N ASN A 135 -5.25 17.05 -14.72
CA ASN A 135 -6.24 15.98 -14.92
C ASN A 135 -5.88 14.70 -14.15
N GLU A 136 -4.58 14.35 -14.07
CA GLU A 136 -4.12 13.22 -13.27
C GLU A 136 -4.41 13.43 -11.77
N ARG A 137 -4.11 14.62 -11.27
CA ARG A 137 -4.40 15.02 -9.88
C ARG A 137 -5.90 15.00 -9.60
N LYS A 138 -6.71 15.60 -10.47
CA LYS A 138 -8.18 15.63 -10.35
C LYS A 138 -8.77 14.23 -10.33
N LYS A 139 -8.32 13.33 -11.21
CA LYS A 139 -8.80 11.94 -11.26
C LYS A 139 -8.54 11.20 -9.94
N ARG A 140 -7.37 11.39 -9.34
CA ARG A 140 -7.04 10.74 -8.07
C ARG A 140 -7.79 11.36 -6.90
N PHE A 141 -7.91 12.67 -6.90
CA PHE A 141 -8.71 13.35 -5.89
C PHE A 141 -10.19 12.92 -5.96
N GLN A 142 -10.76 12.81 -7.16
CA GLN A 142 -12.13 12.32 -7.32
C GLN A 142 -12.31 10.91 -6.78
N LEU A 143 -11.38 10.01 -7.06
CA LEU A 143 -11.40 8.65 -6.49
C LEU A 143 -11.37 8.65 -4.96
N LEU A 144 -10.60 9.56 -4.35
CA LEU A 144 -10.60 9.69 -2.90
C LEU A 144 -11.95 10.19 -2.39
N VAL A 145 -12.48 11.26 -2.98
CA VAL A 145 -13.77 11.84 -2.61
C VAL A 145 -14.91 10.82 -2.74
N ASP A 146 -14.93 10.08 -3.85
CA ASP A 146 -15.93 9.03 -4.09
C ASP A 146 -15.88 7.92 -3.03
N PHE A 147 -14.68 7.70 -2.46
CA PHE A 147 -14.44 6.66 -1.48
C PHE A 147 -14.67 7.13 -0.03
N THR A 148 -14.16 8.33 0.34
CA THR A 148 -14.19 8.80 1.73
C THR A 148 -15.33 9.78 2.02
N GLY A 149 -15.97 10.33 0.99
CA GLY A 149 -16.78 11.53 1.11
C GLY A 149 -15.93 12.79 1.35
N VAL A 150 -16.57 13.93 1.39
CA VAL A 150 -15.91 15.22 1.70
C VAL A 150 -16.09 15.66 3.13
N ASP A 151 -17.05 15.08 3.86
CA ASP A 151 -17.50 15.57 5.17
C ASP A 151 -16.41 15.50 6.26
N GLY A 152 -15.44 14.59 6.13
CA GLY A 152 -14.31 14.47 7.05
C GLY A 152 -13.04 15.19 6.58
N MET A 153 -13.03 15.83 5.40
CA MET A 153 -11.84 16.46 4.87
C MET A 153 -11.67 17.88 5.42
N GLU A 154 -10.70 18.05 6.32
CA GLU A 154 -10.36 19.35 6.92
C GLU A 154 -9.49 20.21 5.99
N ALA A 155 -8.52 19.59 5.34
CA ALA A 155 -7.58 20.30 4.47
C ALA A 155 -7.12 19.43 3.30
N PHE A 156 -6.76 20.10 2.20
CA PHE A 156 -6.12 19.50 1.04
C PHE A 156 -4.79 20.22 0.76
N VAL A 157 -3.70 19.48 0.80
CA VAL A 157 -2.34 19.97 0.56
C VAL A 157 -1.81 19.37 -0.74
N ALA A 158 -1.37 20.23 -1.64
CA ALA A 158 -0.75 19.81 -2.89
C ALA A 158 0.60 20.52 -3.05
N ASP A 159 1.67 19.77 -3.32
CA ASP A 159 2.92 20.38 -3.75
C ASP A 159 2.83 20.86 -5.20
N ARG A 160 3.51 21.98 -5.49
CA ARG A 160 3.50 22.65 -6.80
C ARG A 160 4.43 22.00 -7.80
#